data_b67ae317e93d33fe136c304db0d883d0
#
_entry.id   b67ae317e93d33fe136c304db0d883d0
#
_cell.length_a   1.000
_cell.length_b   1.000
_cell.length_c   1.000
_cell.angle_alpha   90.00
_cell.angle_beta   90.00
_cell.angle_gamma   90.00
#
_symmetry.space_group_name_H-M   'P 1'
#
loop_
_entity.id
_entity.type
_entity.pdbx_description
1 polymer ?
#
loop_
_entity_poly.entity_id
_entity_poly.type
_entity_poly.pdbx_seq_one_letter_code
_entity_poly.pdbx_strand_id
1 'polypeptide(L)'
;MIRDGDADEDLFALDSDFPEPAEEGGPPKEWERPSFYDRKAGLWYWQREPDPCPVTPLGFRGGEYIFVTAAREIRQFRAGQLHGRGGVDDLFAGAMWWPLKHFRKWDPIEKQPVGGLQSKRLLTLLLDQCIKVGLYDGSQPHRSVGTWRGPDGAPIVHAGDRIFSGGLIHDPGVVIDDALYVIGSSRQAPAYVNEGRSRFSWKPGGLDVGHVIQGYLDEWHWQDPEARDLFLGGLWCDCLGDAPRWKPHKFVRAPAGSGKSTLLRFVRALLGGAAHPVQRTYSKARLEEHFARTACALLLDEMESDTDVERVRRLQELILLLSDDGATGGRFHREIDLHGVITMVATIRDDWKATIKSRVVVLELRPLNDRPDHPPAPTETINAMIEKAAELSPQLRARAIERWPLFQENLKLVRARILELGGTPRDADQLGHLLAGWACMTSD
;
A
#
# COMPACT_ATOMS: atom_id res chain seq x y z
N MET A 1 -32.42 38.98 16.78
CA MET A 1 -33.31 37.81 16.89
C MET A 1 -33.47 37.24 15.48
N ILE A 2 -32.56 36.35 15.10
CA ILE A 2 -32.59 35.65 13.81
C ILE A 2 -33.19 34.28 14.12
N ARG A 3 -34.26 33.92 13.42
CA ARG A 3 -34.99 32.66 13.60
C ARG A 3 -34.13 31.49 13.19
N ASP A 4 -33.85 30.60 14.12
CA ASP A 4 -33.21 29.29 13.92
C ASP A 4 -34.20 28.30 13.25
N GLY A 5 -34.50 28.44 11.98
CA GLY A 5 -35.52 27.59 11.37
C GLY A 5 -35.25 27.19 9.91
N ASP A 6 -34.48 27.96 9.17
CA ASP A 6 -34.52 27.83 7.70
C ASP A 6 -33.31 27.14 7.05
N ALA A 7 -32.33 26.64 7.82
CA ALA A 7 -31.13 26.02 7.25
C ALA A 7 -31.20 24.50 7.06
N ASP A 8 -32.18 23.83 7.68
CA ASP A 8 -32.30 22.36 7.65
C ASP A 8 -33.24 21.83 6.54
N GLU A 9 -34.08 22.66 5.95
CA GLU A 9 -35.07 22.20 4.96
C GLU A 9 -34.47 21.93 3.56
N ASP A 10 -33.48 22.69 3.13
CA ASP A 10 -32.90 22.54 1.79
C ASP A 10 -31.95 21.33 1.64
N LEU A 11 -31.42 20.78 2.74
CA LEU A 11 -30.58 19.57 2.70
C LEU A 11 -31.38 18.28 2.48
N PHE A 12 -32.69 18.32 2.61
CA PHE A 12 -33.58 17.16 2.54
C PHE A 12 -34.35 17.03 1.22
N ALA A 13 -34.17 17.95 0.29
CA ALA A 13 -34.83 17.93 -1.02
C ALA A 13 -34.32 16.85 -1.99
N LEU A 14 -33.34 16.04 -1.59
CA LEU A 14 -32.78 14.93 -2.42
C LEU A 14 -33.42 13.56 -2.13
N ASP A 15 -34.63 13.51 -1.59
CA ASP A 15 -35.18 12.38 -0.85
C ASP A 15 -36.13 11.48 -1.63
N SER A 16 -35.93 11.21 -2.93
CA SER A 16 -36.76 10.24 -3.65
C SER A 16 -36.31 8.77 -3.55
N ASP A 17 -35.10 8.49 -3.01
CA ASP A 17 -34.49 7.16 -3.04
C ASP A 17 -34.41 6.43 -1.69
N PHE A 18 -35.01 6.97 -0.63
CA PHE A 18 -35.02 6.27 0.67
C PHE A 18 -36.22 5.31 0.76
N PRO A 19 -36.00 4.04 1.16
CA PRO A 19 -37.08 3.09 1.35
C PRO A 19 -38.07 3.59 2.40
N GLU A 20 -39.36 3.44 2.13
CA GLU A 20 -40.42 3.81 3.05
C GLU A 20 -40.30 3.05 4.38
N PRO A 21 -40.59 3.68 5.52
CA PRO A 21 -40.53 3.03 6.82
C PRO A 21 -41.65 2.00 6.96
N ALA A 22 -41.35 0.92 7.70
CA ALA A 22 -42.33 -0.13 7.99
C ALA A 22 -43.58 0.41 8.65
N GLU A 23 -44.77 -0.05 8.25
CA GLU A 23 -46.11 0.47 8.53
C GLU A 23 -46.60 0.36 9.97
N GLU A 24 -45.82 -0.01 10.94
CA GLU A 24 -46.32 -0.17 12.33
C GLU A 24 -45.70 0.85 13.31
N GLY A 25 -46.48 1.74 13.71
CA GLY A 25 -46.80 2.60 14.86
C GLY A 25 -45.74 2.97 15.89
N GLY A 26 -44.44 2.90 15.62
CA GLY A 26 -43.38 3.39 16.53
C GLY A 26 -42.02 3.39 15.83
N PRO A 27 -41.00 4.02 16.46
CA PRO A 27 -39.66 3.92 15.95
C PRO A 27 -39.33 2.44 15.81
N PRO A 28 -38.71 2.00 14.72
CA PRO A 28 -38.37 0.59 14.49
C PRO A 28 -37.71 0.02 15.73
N LYS A 29 -38.19 -1.11 16.29
CA LYS A 29 -37.57 -1.81 17.46
C LYS A 29 -36.09 -2.10 17.23
N GLU A 30 -35.72 -2.10 16.00
CA GLU A 30 -34.35 -2.21 15.50
C GLU A 30 -33.43 -1.10 16.02
N TRP A 31 -33.91 0.09 16.32
CA TRP A 31 -33.12 1.19 16.90
C TRP A 31 -32.65 0.92 18.32
N GLU A 32 -33.18 -0.10 18.97
CA GLU A 32 -32.83 -0.51 20.32
C GLU A 32 -31.77 -1.61 20.38
N ARG A 33 -31.41 -2.20 19.24
CA ARG A 33 -30.45 -3.30 19.17
C ARG A 33 -29.00 -2.80 19.14
N PRO A 34 -28.07 -3.51 19.83
CA PRO A 34 -26.67 -3.12 19.81
C PRO A 34 -26.04 -3.37 18.44
N SER A 35 -25.19 -2.46 18.03
CA SER A 35 -24.29 -2.64 16.90
C SER A 35 -23.24 -3.70 17.23
N PHE A 36 -22.64 -4.31 16.21
CA PHE A 36 -21.53 -5.22 16.39
C PHE A 36 -20.41 -4.95 15.37
N TYR A 37 -19.20 -5.30 15.77
CA TYR A 37 -18.03 -5.24 14.92
C TYR A 37 -17.64 -6.65 14.48
N ASP A 38 -17.67 -6.91 13.17
CA ASP A 38 -17.17 -8.14 12.59
C ASP A 38 -15.65 -8.02 12.42
N ARG A 39 -14.88 -8.67 13.31
CA ARG A 39 -13.42 -8.65 13.28
C ARG A 39 -12.84 -9.31 12.02
N LYS A 40 -13.53 -10.28 11.41
CA LYS A 40 -13.04 -10.96 10.20
C LYS A 40 -13.19 -10.08 8.96
N ALA A 41 -14.34 -9.39 8.86
CA ALA A 41 -14.61 -8.47 7.76
C ALA A 41 -13.99 -7.09 7.97
N GLY A 42 -13.57 -6.74 9.21
CA GLY A 42 -13.13 -5.42 9.58
C GLY A 42 -14.23 -4.36 9.48
N LEU A 43 -15.48 -4.76 9.60
CA LEU A 43 -16.63 -3.91 9.34
C LEU A 43 -17.53 -3.78 10.56
N TRP A 44 -18.11 -2.60 10.68
CA TRP A 44 -19.07 -2.27 11.70
C TRP A 44 -20.50 -2.37 11.16
N TYR A 45 -21.35 -3.11 11.84
CA TYR A 45 -22.76 -3.27 11.50
C TYR A 45 -23.65 -2.63 12.55
N TRP A 46 -24.60 -1.86 12.08
CA TRP A 46 -25.71 -1.40 12.92
C TRP A 46 -26.85 -2.40 12.77
N GLN A 47 -27.06 -3.19 13.81
CA GLN A 47 -28.10 -4.21 13.86
C GLN A 47 -27.92 -5.36 12.87
N ARG A 48 -28.90 -5.66 12.04
CA ARG A 48 -28.91 -6.89 11.27
C ARG A 48 -28.38 -6.78 9.86
N GLU A 49 -28.07 -5.57 9.34
CA GLU A 49 -27.86 -5.65 7.93
C GLU A 49 -28.38 -4.63 7.03
N PRO A 50 -28.03 -4.66 5.82
CA PRO A 50 -26.75 -5.12 5.25
C PRO A 50 -25.73 -4.00 5.13
N ASP A 51 -26.04 -2.82 5.70
CA ASP A 51 -25.23 -1.62 5.51
C ASP A 51 -24.27 -1.43 6.68
N PRO A 52 -22.97 -1.75 6.52
CA PRO A 52 -22.00 -1.50 7.55
C PRO A 52 -21.92 0.00 7.86
N CYS A 53 -21.71 0.34 9.12
CA CYS A 53 -21.46 1.73 9.49
C CYS A 53 -20.18 2.23 8.78
N PRO A 54 -20.24 3.33 8.02
CA PRO A 54 -19.07 3.85 7.32
C PRO A 54 -18.02 4.48 8.25
N VAL A 55 -18.34 4.61 9.56
CA VAL A 55 -17.43 5.12 10.60
C VAL A 55 -17.02 3.97 11.51
N THR A 56 -15.70 3.76 11.69
CA THR A 56 -15.16 2.70 12.54
C THR A 56 -14.53 3.32 13.80
N PRO A 57 -15.05 3.01 15.00
CA PRO A 57 -14.42 3.39 16.26
C PRO A 57 -13.12 2.61 16.46
N LEU A 58 -12.02 3.31 16.77
CA LEU A 58 -10.71 2.71 17.03
C LEU A 58 -10.36 2.67 18.53
N GLY A 59 -11.12 3.38 19.36
CA GLY A 59 -10.88 3.47 20.79
C GLY A 59 -10.74 4.91 21.28
N PHE A 60 -10.16 5.07 22.47
CA PHE A 60 -9.98 6.39 23.08
C PHE A 60 -8.58 6.54 23.70
N ARG A 61 -8.10 7.79 23.78
CA ARG A 61 -6.81 8.11 24.40
C ARG A 61 -6.79 9.57 24.85
N GLY A 62 -6.38 9.82 26.11
CA GLY A 62 -6.18 11.18 26.60
C GLY A 62 -7.43 12.08 26.57
N GLY A 63 -8.64 11.49 26.70
CA GLY A 63 -9.91 12.22 26.61
C GLY A 63 -10.38 12.48 25.18
N GLU A 64 -9.71 11.91 24.20
CA GLU A 64 -10.08 11.97 22.79
C GLU A 64 -10.54 10.60 22.29
N TYR A 65 -11.51 10.59 21.42
CA TYR A 65 -12.07 9.42 20.75
C TYR A 65 -11.57 9.36 19.33
N ILE A 66 -11.09 8.19 18.91
CA ILE A 66 -10.41 7.99 17.66
C ILE A 66 -11.30 7.17 16.72
N PHE A 67 -11.48 7.66 15.50
CA PHE A 67 -12.31 7.03 14.48
C PHE A 67 -11.59 6.96 13.14
N VAL A 68 -11.93 5.93 12.36
CA VAL A 68 -11.87 6.03 10.90
C VAL A 68 -13.18 6.64 10.45
N THR A 69 -13.16 7.82 9.87
CA THR A 69 -14.35 8.54 9.37
C THR A 69 -14.88 7.90 8.09
N ALA A 70 -16.07 8.29 7.65
CA ALA A 70 -16.61 7.85 6.35
C ALA A 70 -15.71 8.25 5.18
N ALA A 71 -14.96 9.36 5.29
CA ALA A 71 -13.92 9.74 4.34
C ALA A 71 -12.66 8.85 4.40
N ARG A 72 -12.68 7.80 5.25
CA ARG A 72 -11.58 6.84 5.45
C ARG A 72 -10.32 7.42 6.06
N GLU A 73 -10.43 8.57 6.73
CA GLU A 73 -9.35 9.22 7.47
C GLU A 73 -9.42 8.87 8.95
N ILE A 74 -8.25 8.76 9.61
CA ILE A 74 -8.20 8.67 11.07
C ILE A 74 -8.32 10.09 11.62
N ARG A 75 -9.33 10.31 12.46
CA ARG A 75 -9.52 11.57 13.16
C ARG A 75 -9.73 11.35 14.66
N GLN A 76 -9.30 12.34 15.44
CA GLN A 76 -9.43 12.39 16.90
C GLN A 76 -10.36 13.52 17.27
N PHE A 77 -11.30 13.25 18.18
CA PHE A 77 -12.30 14.21 18.61
C PHE A 77 -12.47 14.16 20.13
N ARG A 78 -12.61 15.31 20.74
CA ARG A 78 -13.16 15.39 22.09
C ARG A 78 -14.68 15.27 22.03
N ALA A 79 -15.30 14.71 23.09
CA ALA A 79 -16.74 14.54 23.13
C ALA A 79 -17.51 15.85 22.84
N GLY A 80 -17.03 16.99 23.36
CA GLY A 80 -17.63 18.29 23.09
C GLY A 80 -17.56 18.76 21.65
N GLN A 81 -16.53 18.38 20.91
CA GLN A 81 -16.42 18.70 19.47
C GLN A 81 -17.44 17.89 18.66
N LEU A 82 -17.60 16.60 19.00
CA LEU A 82 -18.57 15.72 18.33
C LEU A 82 -20.02 16.17 18.57
N HIS A 83 -20.33 16.63 19.79
CA HIS A 83 -21.69 17.14 20.12
C HIS A 83 -21.93 18.58 19.63
N GLY A 84 -20.89 19.23 19.09
CA GLY A 84 -21.00 20.54 18.47
C GLY A 84 -21.58 20.49 17.04
N ARG A 85 -21.78 21.68 16.45
CA ARG A 85 -22.16 21.79 15.04
C ARG A 85 -21.08 21.14 14.17
N GLY A 86 -21.49 20.26 13.28
CA GLY A 86 -20.58 19.61 12.33
C GLY A 86 -19.94 18.30 12.79
N GLY A 87 -20.09 17.88 14.05
CA GLY A 87 -19.44 16.63 14.50
C GLY A 87 -19.91 15.38 13.75
N VAL A 88 -21.20 15.30 13.41
CA VAL A 88 -21.74 14.21 12.57
C VAL A 88 -21.26 14.37 11.14
N ASP A 89 -21.27 15.59 10.61
CA ASP A 89 -20.85 15.89 9.25
C ASP A 89 -19.36 15.55 9.05
N ASP A 90 -18.52 15.83 10.04
CA ASP A 90 -17.09 15.46 10.03
C ASP A 90 -16.88 13.94 10.05
N LEU A 91 -17.69 13.19 10.79
CA LEU A 91 -17.60 11.74 10.86
C LEU A 91 -18.15 11.07 9.60
N PHE A 92 -19.26 11.57 9.06
CA PHE A 92 -20.01 10.93 7.97
C PHE A 92 -19.88 11.67 6.64
N ALA A 93 -18.90 12.54 6.46
CA ALA A 93 -18.67 13.26 5.20
C ALA A 93 -18.67 12.31 4.00
N GLY A 94 -19.55 12.57 3.03
CA GLY A 94 -19.75 11.71 1.86
C GLY A 94 -20.62 10.46 2.07
N ALA A 95 -21.09 10.20 3.32
CA ALA A 95 -21.95 9.07 3.65
C ALA A 95 -23.12 9.43 4.60
N MET A 96 -23.62 10.67 4.50
CA MET A 96 -24.74 11.14 5.32
C MET A 96 -26.03 10.33 5.13
N TRP A 97 -26.17 9.61 4.00
CA TRP A 97 -27.27 8.70 3.77
C TRP A 97 -27.42 7.66 4.90
N TRP A 98 -26.30 7.19 5.49
CA TRP A 98 -26.31 6.15 6.51
C TRP A 98 -26.93 6.63 7.84
N PRO A 99 -26.47 7.76 8.47
CA PRO A 99 -27.13 8.26 9.67
C PRO A 99 -28.55 8.70 9.43
N LEU A 100 -28.88 9.24 8.25
CA LEU A 100 -30.26 9.59 7.91
C LEU A 100 -31.14 8.35 7.80
N LYS A 101 -30.64 7.23 7.27
CA LYS A 101 -31.38 5.97 7.21
C LYS A 101 -31.65 5.39 8.60
N HIS A 102 -30.66 5.42 9.50
CA HIS A 102 -30.72 4.67 10.76
C HIS A 102 -31.07 5.53 12.00
N PHE A 103 -30.93 6.85 11.91
CA PHE A 103 -31.09 7.78 13.06
C PHE A 103 -31.98 8.98 12.75
N ARG A 104 -32.94 8.86 11.84
CA ARG A 104 -33.95 9.91 11.61
C ARG A 104 -34.72 10.23 12.89
N LYS A 105 -35.11 11.48 13.07
CA LYS A 105 -36.06 11.84 14.11
C LYS A 105 -37.42 11.20 13.78
N TRP A 106 -38.13 10.79 14.79
CA TRP A 106 -39.44 10.17 14.70
C TRP A 106 -40.45 11.04 15.45
N ASP A 107 -41.59 11.32 14.81
CA ASP A 107 -42.74 11.96 15.47
C ASP A 107 -43.64 10.87 16.07
N PRO A 108 -43.76 10.83 17.43
CA PRO A 108 -44.61 9.83 18.07
C PRO A 108 -46.10 10.11 17.90
N ILE A 109 -46.51 11.35 17.55
CA ILE A 109 -47.90 11.75 17.36
C ILE A 109 -48.35 11.39 15.96
N GLU A 110 -47.62 11.82 14.96
CA GLU A 110 -47.92 11.57 13.55
C GLU A 110 -47.47 10.19 13.09
N LYS A 111 -46.67 9.47 13.90
CA LYS A 111 -46.15 8.13 13.64
C LYS A 111 -45.36 8.04 12.33
N GLN A 112 -44.61 9.08 12.00
CA GLN A 112 -43.82 9.16 10.78
C GLN A 112 -42.41 9.74 11.05
N PRO A 113 -41.44 9.49 10.17
CA PRO A 113 -40.16 10.17 10.24
C PRO A 113 -40.35 11.65 9.96
N VAL A 114 -39.70 12.50 10.76
CA VAL A 114 -39.66 13.96 10.53
C VAL A 114 -38.27 14.40 10.13
N GLY A 115 -38.16 15.61 9.61
CA GLY A 115 -36.88 16.20 9.26
C GLY A 115 -35.90 16.19 10.44
N GLY A 116 -34.63 15.97 10.13
CA GLY A 116 -33.54 16.03 11.11
C GLY A 116 -33.08 14.67 11.64
N LEU A 117 -31.94 14.72 12.33
CA LEU A 117 -31.18 13.56 12.79
C LEU A 117 -31.17 13.47 14.30
N GLN A 118 -31.22 12.29 14.87
CA GLN A 118 -30.98 12.03 16.30
C GLN A 118 -29.47 12.03 16.61
N SER A 119 -28.80 13.14 16.31
CA SER A 119 -27.33 13.26 16.38
C SER A 119 -26.79 12.88 17.76
N LYS A 120 -27.45 13.31 18.84
CA LYS A 120 -27.01 12.99 20.20
C LYS A 120 -27.00 11.49 20.46
N ARG A 121 -28.01 10.76 19.99
CA ARG A 121 -28.10 9.30 20.15
C ARG A 121 -27.02 8.60 19.36
N LEU A 122 -26.86 8.96 18.09
CA LEU A 122 -25.81 8.42 17.21
C LEU A 122 -24.42 8.61 17.82
N LEU A 123 -24.10 9.83 18.24
CA LEU A 123 -22.78 10.14 18.79
C LEU A 123 -22.53 9.43 20.13
N THR A 124 -23.53 9.36 21.01
CA THR A 124 -23.39 8.59 22.25
C THR A 124 -23.05 7.14 21.97
N LEU A 125 -23.73 6.51 21.01
CA LEU A 125 -23.46 5.13 20.62
C LEU A 125 -22.04 4.93 20.03
N LEU A 126 -21.59 5.86 19.20
CA LEU A 126 -20.22 5.80 18.65
C LEU A 126 -19.16 5.99 19.74
N LEU A 127 -19.39 6.89 20.70
CA LEU A 127 -18.50 7.09 21.86
C LEU A 127 -18.46 5.84 22.76
N ASP A 128 -19.62 5.24 23.04
CA ASP A 128 -19.71 3.99 23.81
C ASP A 128 -18.95 2.85 23.12
N GLN A 129 -18.98 2.83 21.79
CA GLN A 129 -18.22 1.84 21.05
C GLN A 129 -16.71 2.08 21.13
N CYS A 130 -16.24 3.33 21.07
CA CYS A 130 -14.83 3.61 21.35
C CYS A 130 -14.41 3.13 22.75
N ILE A 131 -15.27 3.29 23.74
CA ILE A 131 -15.00 2.80 25.10
C ILE A 131 -14.94 1.26 25.12
N LYS A 132 -15.84 0.58 24.41
CA LYS A 132 -15.85 -0.90 24.31
C LYS A 132 -14.65 -1.46 23.55
N VAL A 133 -14.17 -0.77 22.52
CA VAL A 133 -12.92 -1.12 21.83
C VAL A 133 -11.74 -0.99 22.79
N GLY A 134 -11.76 0.02 23.67
CA GLY A 134 -10.75 0.20 24.70
C GLY A 134 -9.74 1.31 24.40
N LEU A 135 -8.60 1.24 25.12
CA LEU A 135 -7.55 2.23 24.98
C LEU A 135 -6.87 2.11 23.61
N TYR A 136 -6.88 3.21 22.86
CA TYR A 136 -6.11 3.34 21.65
C TYR A 136 -4.65 3.74 22.01
N ASP A 137 -3.75 2.80 21.97
CA ASP A 137 -2.34 3.02 22.32
C ASP A 137 -1.51 3.58 21.16
N GLY A 138 -2.06 3.51 19.93
CA GLY A 138 -1.38 3.92 18.70
C GLY A 138 -0.26 2.97 18.28
N SER A 139 -0.18 1.79 18.90
CA SER A 139 0.75 0.72 18.47
C SER A 139 0.26 -0.03 17.25
N GLN A 140 -1.04 0.04 16.96
CA GLN A 140 -1.61 -0.59 15.78
C GLN A 140 -0.91 -0.07 14.51
N PRO A 141 -0.31 -0.95 13.69
CA PRO A 141 0.35 -0.53 12.46
C PRO A 141 -0.66 0.10 11.48
N HIS A 142 -0.32 1.25 10.95
CA HIS A 142 -1.10 1.91 9.90
C HIS A 142 -0.43 1.65 8.55
N ARG A 143 -1.09 0.89 7.70
CA ARG A 143 -0.61 0.51 6.37
C ARG A 143 -1.33 1.31 5.28
N SER A 144 -0.58 1.90 4.38
CA SER A 144 -1.08 2.59 3.20
C SER A 144 -0.64 1.83 1.94
N VAL A 145 -0.47 2.51 0.82
CA VAL A 145 -0.21 1.92 -0.49
C VAL A 145 1.00 0.98 -0.52
N GLY A 146 0.88 -0.09 -1.27
CA GLY A 146 1.94 -1.08 -1.47
C GLY A 146 1.45 -2.52 -1.39
N THR A 147 2.40 -3.46 -1.41
CA THR A 147 2.14 -4.89 -1.23
C THR A 147 2.70 -5.31 0.12
N TRP A 148 1.82 -5.73 1.01
CA TRP A 148 2.09 -6.05 2.41
C TRP A 148 2.08 -7.56 2.63
N ARG A 149 2.77 -8.03 3.66
CA ARG A 149 2.65 -9.41 4.11
C ARG A 149 1.37 -9.56 4.93
N GLY A 150 0.54 -10.54 4.55
CA GLY A 150 -0.63 -10.94 5.32
C GLY A 150 -0.30 -11.95 6.43
N PRO A 151 -1.29 -12.32 7.26
CA PRO A 151 -1.12 -13.20 8.42
C PRO A 151 -0.66 -14.62 8.06
N ASP A 152 -1.10 -15.12 6.93
CA ASP A 152 -0.70 -16.41 6.34
C ASP A 152 0.56 -16.33 5.47
N GLY A 153 1.18 -15.14 5.41
CA GLY A 153 2.32 -14.84 4.56
C GLY A 153 1.95 -14.51 3.11
N ALA A 154 0.67 -14.56 2.74
CA ALA A 154 0.22 -14.17 1.40
C ALA A 154 0.25 -12.64 1.20
N PRO A 155 0.50 -12.16 -0.03
CA PRO A 155 0.51 -10.72 -0.30
C PRO A 155 -0.88 -10.08 -0.15
N ILE A 156 -0.95 -8.95 0.57
CA ILE A 156 -2.09 -8.04 0.61
C ILE A 156 -1.74 -6.79 -0.20
N VAL A 157 -2.54 -6.45 -1.20
CA VAL A 157 -2.29 -5.28 -2.06
C VAL A 157 -3.16 -4.12 -1.65
N HIS A 158 -2.55 -2.98 -1.35
CA HIS A 158 -3.24 -1.73 -1.10
C HIS A 158 -3.01 -0.75 -2.25
N ALA A 159 -4.06 -0.50 -3.04
CA ALA A 159 -4.01 0.40 -4.21
C ALA A 159 -4.45 1.85 -3.90
N GLY A 160 -4.53 2.20 -2.62
CA GLY A 160 -4.90 3.54 -2.15
C GLY A 160 -6.39 3.66 -1.82
N ASP A 161 -7.25 3.40 -2.77
CA ASP A 161 -8.71 3.46 -2.64
C ASP A 161 -9.36 2.09 -2.37
N ARG A 162 -8.61 1.00 -2.48
CA ARG A 162 -9.06 -0.37 -2.24
C ARG A 162 -7.94 -1.29 -1.82
N ILE A 163 -8.30 -2.34 -1.07
CA ILE A 163 -7.38 -3.36 -0.57
C ILE A 163 -7.81 -4.73 -1.11
N PHE A 164 -6.87 -5.50 -1.61
CA PHE A 164 -7.06 -6.84 -2.13
C PHE A 164 -6.44 -7.86 -1.20
N SER A 165 -7.24 -8.71 -0.58
CA SER A 165 -6.78 -9.72 0.37
C SER A 165 -7.69 -10.96 0.32
N GLY A 166 -7.09 -12.17 0.26
CA GLY A 166 -7.83 -13.43 0.35
C GLY A 166 -8.97 -13.59 -0.68
N GLY A 167 -8.83 -13.02 -1.88
CA GLY A 167 -9.87 -13.05 -2.92
C GLY A 167 -10.99 -12.02 -2.71
N LEU A 168 -10.85 -11.11 -1.72
CA LEU A 168 -11.83 -10.07 -1.41
C LEU A 168 -11.25 -8.67 -1.63
N ILE A 169 -12.10 -7.77 -2.13
CA ILE A 169 -11.80 -6.34 -2.22
C ILE A 169 -12.42 -5.66 -1.00
N HIS A 170 -11.60 -4.93 -0.25
CA HIS A 170 -12.02 -4.16 0.91
C HIS A 170 -11.83 -2.67 0.64
N ASP A 171 -12.67 -1.87 1.28
CA ASP A 171 -12.45 -0.43 1.37
C ASP A 171 -11.37 -0.09 2.40
N PRO A 172 -10.65 1.03 2.25
CA PRO A 172 -9.78 1.56 3.29
C PRO A 172 -10.53 1.77 4.61
N GLY A 173 -9.80 1.66 5.73
CA GLY A 173 -10.40 1.65 7.07
C GLY A 173 -10.63 0.25 7.63
N VAL A 174 -10.31 -0.80 6.85
CA VAL A 174 -10.38 -2.19 7.31
C VAL A 174 -9.17 -2.53 8.18
N VAL A 175 -9.39 -3.37 9.19
CA VAL A 175 -8.34 -3.98 10.00
C VAL A 175 -8.13 -5.43 9.53
N ILE A 176 -6.92 -5.74 9.10
CA ILE A 176 -6.51 -7.10 8.72
C ILE A 176 -5.24 -7.42 9.48
N ASP A 177 -5.24 -8.52 10.25
CA ASP A 177 -4.09 -8.98 11.05
C ASP A 177 -3.53 -7.86 11.95
N ASP A 178 -4.42 -7.27 12.76
CA ASP A 178 -4.13 -6.17 13.68
C ASP A 178 -3.56 -4.88 13.04
N ALA A 179 -3.38 -4.84 11.71
CA ALA A 179 -2.99 -3.64 10.98
C ALA A 179 -4.20 -2.92 10.39
N LEU A 180 -4.25 -1.61 10.55
CA LEU A 180 -5.26 -0.75 9.95
C LEU A 180 -4.80 -0.24 8.58
N TYR A 181 -5.55 -0.57 7.54
CA TYR A 181 -5.30 -0.15 6.18
C TYR A 181 -6.00 1.19 5.91
N VAL A 182 -5.24 2.29 6.00
CA VAL A 182 -5.75 3.66 5.86
C VAL A 182 -5.81 4.10 4.41
N ILE A 183 -6.71 5.04 4.09
CA ILE A 183 -6.78 5.59 2.75
C ILE A 183 -5.43 6.16 2.30
N GLY A 184 -5.09 5.93 1.05
CA GLY A 184 -3.90 6.46 0.40
C GLY A 184 -4.24 7.10 -0.94
N SER A 185 -3.27 7.75 -1.56
CA SER A 185 -3.44 8.22 -2.94
C SER A 185 -3.72 7.04 -3.86
N SER A 186 -4.79 7.12 -4.64
CA SER A 186 -5.16 6.06 -5.60
C SER A 186 -4.00 5.75 -6.55
N ARG A 187 -3.74 4.47 -6.72
CA ARG A 187 -2.69 3.94 -7.59
C ARG A 187 -3.26 2.86 -8.51
N GLN A 188 -2.61 2.67 -9.63
CA GLN A 188 -2.94 1.57 -10.51
C GLN A 188 -2.87 0.23 -9.75
N ALA A 189 -3.98 -0.49 -9.68
CA ALA A 189 -4.02 -1.84 -9.12
C ALA A 189 -3.34 -2.84 -10.07
N PRO A 190 -2.89 -4.02 -9.56
CA PRO A 190 -2.59 -5.16 -10.41
C PRO A 190 -3.82 -5.56 -11.24
N ALA A 191 -3.61 -6.23 -12.38
CA ALA A 191 -4.72 -6.66 -13.21
C ALA A 191 -5.58 -7.71 -12.49
N TYR A 192 -6.89 -7.50 -12.46
CA TYR A 192 -7.85 -8.40 -11.81
C TYR A 192 -9.18 -8.45 -12.56
N VAL A 193 -9.96 -9.49 -12.28
CA VAL A 193 -11.36 -9.63 -12.69
C VAL A 193 -12.23 -9.45 -11.48
N ASN A 194 -13.22 -8.56 -11.55
CA ASN A 194 -14.23 -8.39 -10.51
C ASN A 194 -15.31 -9.47 -10.69
N GLU A 195 -15.46 -10.35 -9.72
CA GLU A 195 -16.41 -11.47 -9.73
C GLU A 195 -17.75 -11.13 -9.02
N GLY A 196 -17.91 -9.87 -8.64
CA GLY A 196 -19.08 -9.38 -7.90
C GLY A 196 -19.01 -9.63 -6.40
N ARG A 197 -19.88 -8.97 -5.62
CA ARG A 197 -19.96 -9.07 -4.16
C ARG A 197 -18.57 -8.92 -3.47
N SER A 198 -17.79 -7.93 -3.93
CA SER A 198 -16.41 -7.68 -3.45
C SER A 198 -15.43 -8.83 -3.66
N ARG A 199 -15.71 -9.81 -4.50
CA ARG A 199 -14.79 -10.89 -4.89
C ARG A 199 -13.98 -10.51 -6.11
N PHE A 200 -12.78 -11.03 -6.18
CA PHE A 200 -11.91 -10.86 -7.35
C PHE A 200 -11.00 -12.08 -7.54
N SER A 201 -10.51 -12.23 -8.76
CA SER A 201 -9.35 -13.05 -9.10
C SER A 201 -8.32 -12.22 -9.83
N TRP A 202 -7.05 -12.56 -9.65
CA TRP A 202 -5.97 -11.91 -10.41
C TRP A 202 -6.08 -12.27 -11.89
N LYS A 203 -5.70 -11.31 -12.74
CA LYS A 203 -5.57 -11.51 -14.19
C LYS A 203 -4.09 -11.38 -14.58
N PRO A 204 -3.29 -12.41 -14.32
CA PRO A 204 -1.86 -12.37 -14.60
C PRO A 204 -1.60 -12.31 -16.11
N GLY A 205 -0.45 -11.72 -16.47
CA GLY A 205 0.10 -11.91 -17.80
C GLY A 205 0.70 -13.30 -17.96
N GLY A 206 0.77 -13.80 -19.19
CA GLY A 206 1.45 -15.03 -19.52
C GLY A 206 2.98 -14.90 -19.43
N LEU A 207 3.70 -15.96 -19.83
CA LEU A 207 5.17 -15.99 -19.93
C LEU A 207 5.74 -14.90 -20.84
N ASP A 208 4.98 -14.54 -21.87
CA ASP A 208 5.32 -13.49 -22.81
C ASP A 208 5.63 -12.15 -22.12
N VAL A 209 4.95 -11.83 -21.01
CA VAL A 209 5.24 -10.62 -20.23
C VAL A 209 6.66 -10.61 -19.71
N GLY A 210 7.14 -11.70 -19.14
CA GLY A 210 8.52 -11.83 -18.63
C GLY A 210 9.55 -11.75 -19.76
N HIS A 211 9.33 -12.47 -20.85
CA HIS A 211 10.24 -12.48 -22.01
C HIS A 211 10.30 -11.13 -22.73
N VAL A 212 9.16 -10.43 -22.86
CA VAL A 212 9.13 -9.08 -23.43
C VAL A 212 9.94 -8.10 -22.57
N ILE A 213 9.77 -8.16 -21.23
CA ILE A 213 10.54 -7.30 -20.32
C ILE A 213 12.03 -7.64 -20.38
N GLN A 214 12.38 -8.92 -20.42
CA GLN A 214 13.77 -9.38 -20.59
C GLN A 214 14.36 -8.83 -21.88
N GLY A 215 13.67 -8.95 -23.02
CA GLY A 215 14.09 -8.37 -24.29
C GLY A 215 14.26 -6.84 -24.25
N TYR A 216 13.42 -6.13 -23.52
CA TYR A 216 13.61 -4.69 -23.32
C TYR A 216 14.84 -4.37 -22.49
N LEU A 217 15.19 -5.19 -21.50
CA LEU A 217 16.39 -5.00 -20.69
C LEU A 217 17.68 -5.26 -21.50
N ASP A 218 17.62 -5.91 -22.62
CA ASP A 218 18.75 -6.10 -23.55
C ASP A 218 19.18 -4.80 -24.25
N GLU A 219 18.35 -3.76 -24.23
CA GLU A 219 18.72 -2.44 -24.75
C GLU A 219 19.82 -1.76 -23.91
N TRP A 220 19.97 -2.14 -22.65
CA TRP A 220 21.07 -1.68 -21.79
C TRP A 220 22.28 -2.59 -21.91
N HIS A 221 23.47 -2.01 -21.90
CA HIS A 221 24.73 -2.76 -21.97
C HIS A 221 25.11 -3.24 -20.56
N TRP A 222 24.55 -4.37 -20.13
CA TRP A 222 24.92 -5.02 -18.89
C TRP A 222 26.36 -5.55 -18.96
N GLN A 223 27.11 -5.42 -17.84
CA GLN A 223 28.46 -5.92 -17.72
C GLN A 223 28.51 -7.42 -18.04
N ASP A 224 27.56 -8.17 -17.47
CA ASP A 224 27.39 -9.60 -17.61
C ASP A 224 25.89 -9.92 -17.85
N PRO A 225 25.57 -10.94 -18.67
CA PRO A 225 24.18 -11.35 -18.89
C PRO A 225 23.45 -11.70 -17.59
N GLU A 226 24.15 -12.27 -16.62
CA GLU A 226 23.60 -12.62 -15.30
C GLU A 226 23.15 -11.38 -14.51
N ALA A 227 23.83 -10.24 -14.69
CA ALA A 227 23.42 -8.99 -14.06
C ALA A 227 22.05 -8.53 -14.55
N ARG A 228 21.73 -8.69 -15.84
CA ARG A 228 20.40 -8.45 -16.40
C ARG A 228 19.35 -9.37 -15.77
N ASP A 229 19.66 -10.66 -15.68
CA ASP A 229 18.73 -11.67 -15.17
C ASP A 229 18.46 -11.48 -13.67
N LEU A 230 19.48 -11.15 -12.90
CA LEU A 230 19.33 -10.76 -11.49
C LEU A 230 18.52 -9.46 -11.34
N PHE A 231 18.72 -8.49 -12.24
CA PHE A 231 17.90 -7.27 -12.23
C PHE A 231 16.45 -7.57 -12.54
N LEU A 232 16.16 -8.43 -13.53
CA LEU A 232 14.82 -8.89 -13.87
C LEU A 232 14.13 -9.57 -12.66
N GLY A 233 14.83 -10.47 -11.98
CA GLY A 233 14.34 -11.08 -10.74
C GLY A 233 14.12 -10.08 -9.61
N GLY A 234 14.93 -9.03 -9.57
CA GLY A 234 14.76 -7.91 -8.66
C GLY A 234 13.50 -7.11 -8.92
N LEU A 235 13.09 -6.91 -10.17
CA LEU A 235 11.82 -6.25 -10.52
C LEU A 235 10.62 -7.08 -10.05
N TRP A 236 10.71 -8.41 -10.08
CA TRP A 236 9.70 -9.28 -9.48
C TRP A 236 9.55 -9.01 -7.98
N CYS A 237 10.66 -8.95 -7.24
CA CYS A 237 10.65 -8.65 -5.81
C CYS A 237 10.10 -7.24 -5.52
N ASP A 238 10.39 -6.26 -6.39
CA ASP A 238 9.83 -4.90 -6.27
C ASP A 238 8.29 -4.89 -6.36
N CYS A 239 7.70 -5.76 -7.20
CA CYS A 239 6.25 -5.93 -7.28
C CYS A 239 5.65 -6.52 -6.00
N LEU A 240 6.41 -7.33 -5.28
CA LEU A 240 5.99 -7.98 -4.04
C LEU A 240 6.16 -7.08 -2.79
N GLY A 241 6.86 -5.96 -2.91
CA GLY A 241 7.01 -4.96 -1.85
C GLY A 241 7.54 -5.52 -0.53
N ASP A 242 6.70 -5.51 0.51
CA ASP A 242 7.04 -6.02 1.86
C ASP A 242 6.61 -7.49 2.11
N ALA A 243 5.98 -8.15 1.14
CA ALA A 243 5.56 -9.54 1.31
C ALA A 243 6.74 -10.51 1.57
N PRO A 244 7.90 -10.42 0.89
CA PRO A 244 9.10 -11.18 1.24
C PRO A 244 9.70 -10.72 2.58
N ARG A 245 10.22 -11.67 3.37
CA ARG A 245 10.95 -11.32 4.61
C ARG A 245 12.22 -10.56 4.33
N TRP A 246 13.01 -11.04 3.38
CA TRP A 246 14.21 -10.37 2.94
C TRP A 246 13.92 -9.43 1.76
N LYS A 247 14.43 -8.21 1.81
CA LYS A 247 14.29 -7.19 0.78
C LYS A 247 15.59 -7.07 -0.02
N PRO A 248 15.66 -7.62 -1.24
CA PRO A 248 16.87 -7.56 -2.05
C PRO A 248 17.06 -6.17 -2.65
N HIS A 249 17.76 -5.30 -1.92
CA HIS A 249 18.09 -3.97 -2.43
C HIS A 249 19.08 -4.06 -3.60
N LYS A 250 18.91 -3.20 -4.60
CA LYS A 250 19.71 -3.19 -5.82
C LYS A 250 20.45 -1.88 -6.00
N PHE A 251 21.70 -1.97 -6.38
CA PHE A 251 22.51 -0.84 -6.80
C PHE A 251 23.04 -1.08 -8.21
N VAL A 252 22.53 -0.31 -9.17
CA VAL A 252 23.01 -0.36 -10.55
C VAL A 252 24.13 0.67 -10.71
N ARG A 253 25.35 0.17 -10.81
CA ARG A 253 26.53 0.97 -11.12
C ARG A 253 26.53 1.28 -12.61
N ALA A 254 26.49 2.56 -12.95
CA ALA A 254 26.22 3.00 -14.30
C ALA A 254 27.03 4.26 -14.66
N PRO A 255 28.08 4.15 -15.47
CA PRO A 255 28.88 5.29 -15.89
C PRO A 255 28.09 6.27 -16.75
N ALA A 256 28.66 7.42 -17.07
CA ALA A 256 28.07 8.35 -18.03
C ALA A 256 27.82 7.67 -19.38
N GLY A 257 26.69 7.98 -20.03
CA GLY A 257 26.33 7.38 -21.30
C GLY A 257 25.76 5.96 -21.25
N SER A 258 25.53 5.39 -20.06
CA SER A 258 24.93 4.04 -19.90
C SER A 258 23.39 4.01 -19.93
N GLY A 259 22.71 5.15 -20.07
CA GLY A 259 21.24 5.20 -20.10
C GLY A 259 20.56 5.10 -18.72
N LYS A 260 21.24 5.47 -17.62
CA LYS A 260 20.77 5.43 -16.22
C LYS A 260 19.35 5.92 -16.00
N SER A 261 19.13 7.19 -16.33
CA SER A 261 17.83 7.83 -16.07
C SER A 261 16.72 7.24 -16.95
N THR A 262 17.06 6.71 -18.11
CA THR A 262 16.14 5.99 -18.99
C THR A 262 15.75 4.65 -18.39
N LEU A 263 16.72 3.91 -17.82
CA LEU A 263 16.44 2.67 -17.08
C LEU A 263 15.46 2.92 -15.92
N LEU A 264 15.69 3.96 -15.12
CA LEU A 264 14.78 4.30 -14.03
C LEU A 264 13.39 4.71 -14.51
N ARG A 265 13.28 5.41 -15.64
CA ARG A 265 11.99 5.73 -16.26
C ARG A 265 11.25 4.47 -16.70
N PHE A 266 11.96 3.54 -17.34
CA PHE A 266 11.42 2.24 -17.73
C PHE A 266 10.95 1.44 -16.51
N VAL A 267 11.81 1.29 -15.50
CA VAL A 267 11.47 0.58 -14.24
C VAL A 267 10.26 1.23 -13.55
N ARG A 268 10.21 2.56 -13.49
CA ARG A 268 9.08 3.27 -12.90
C ARG A 268 7.76 2.99 -13.64
N ALA A 269 7.80 2.97 -14.96
CA ALA A 269 6.65 2.65 -15.80
C ALA A 269 6.20 1.20 -15.57
N LEU A 270 7.16 0.28 -15.55
CA LEU A 270 6.91 -1.15 -15.37
C LEU A 270 6.35 -1.49 -13.98
N LEU A 271 6.86 -0.89 -12.92
CA LEU A 271 6.37 -1.12 -11.56
C LEU A 271 5.03 -0.41 -11.29
N GLY A 272 4.74 0.66 -12.01
CA GLY A 272 3.45 1.37 -11.89
C GLY A 272 3.09 1.73 -10.46
N GLY A 273 1.98 1.20 -9.95
CA GLY A 273 1.50 1.41 -8.59
C GLY A 273 2.38 0.83 -7.48
N ALA A 274 3.28 -0.11 -7.79
CA ALA A 274 4.19 -0.73 -6.82
C ALA A 274 5.43 0.12 -6.52
N ALA A 275 5.66 1.23 -7.23
CA ALA A 275 6.82 2.08 -7.00
C ALA A 275 6.44 3.53 -6.70
N HIS A 276 7.33 4.21 -5.98
CA HIS A 276 7.27 5.66 -5.82
C HIS A 276 7.84 6.38 -7.05
N PRO A 277 7.48 7.66 -7.26
CA PRO A 277 8.19 8.51 -8.21
C PRO A 277 9.70 8.50 -7.94
N VAL A 278 10.48 8.55 -9.00
CA VAL A 278 11.94 8.62 -8.89
C VAL A 278 12.35 9.83 -8.04
N GLN A 279 13.20 9.60 -7.05
CA GLN A 279 13.67 10.63 -6.13
C GLN A 279 15.13 10.97 -6.46
N ARG A 280 15.43 12.27 -6.58
CA ARG A 280 16.79 12.80 -6.71
C ARG A 280 17.30 13.38 -5.42
N THR A 281 16.38 13.90 -4.60
CA THR A 281 16.69 14.48 -3.30
C THR A 281 15.80 13.89 -2.22
N TYR A 282 16.37 13.57 -1.06
CA TYR A 282 15.63 13.02 0.08
C TYR A 282 16.26 13.42 1.40
N SER A 283 15.44 13.51 2.45
CA SER A 283 15.91 13.55 3.84
C SER A 283 15.61 12.23 4.52
N LYS A 284 16.43 11.84 5.51
CA LYS A 284 16.21 10.60 6.30
C LYS A 284 14.79 10.58 6.88
N ALA A 285 14.37 11.67 7.52
CA ALA A 285 13.06 11.76 8.15
C ALA A 285 11.90 11.52 7.17
N ARG A 286 12.01 12.07 5.94
CA ARG A 286 10.98 11.86 4.91
C ARG A 286 10.96 10.42 4.40
N LEU A 287 12.12 9.78 4.28
CA LEU A 287 12.19 8.37 3.88
C LEU A 287 11.66 7.45 4.99
N GLU A 288 12.03 7.69 6.25
CA GLU A 288 11.51 6.94 7.39
C GLU A 288 9.98 7.07 7.49
N GLU A 289 9.44 8.29 7.42
CA GLU A 289 7.99 8.51 7.40
C GLU A 289 7.31 7.76 6.25
N HIS A 290 7.95 7.75 5.10
CA HIS A 290 7.47 7.11 3.91
C HIS A 290 7.42 5.58 4.06
N PHE A 291 8.54 4.96 4.43
CA PHE A 291 8.66 3.51 4.62
C PHE A 291 7.91 3.00 5.85
N ALA A 292 7.58 3.85 6.82
CA ALA A 292 6.75 3.49 7.96
C ALA A 292 5.28 3.20 7.58
N ARG A 293 4.83 3.69 6.44
CA ARG A 293 3.42 3.62 6.03
C ARG A 293 3.17 3.03 4.66
N THR A 294 4.19 2.81 3.87
CA THR A 294 4.04 2.31 2.50
C THR A 294 4.99 1.16 2.22
N ALA A 295 4.52 0.19 1.45
CA ALA A 295 5.27 -1.01 1.08
C ALA A 295 5.53 -1.03 -0.44
N CYS A 296 6.12 0.05 -0.95
CA CYS A 296 6.43 0.22 -2.36
C CYS A 296 7.95 0.29 -2.60
N ALA A 297 8.37 0.00 -3.83
CA ALA A 297 9.74 0.20 -4.25
C ALA A 297 10.09 1.70 -4.31
N LEU A 298 11.25 2.08 -3.76
CA LEU A 298 11.82 3.40 -3.88
C LEU A 298 12.90 3.40 -4.96
N LEU A 299 12.77 4.29 -5.93
CA LEU A 299 13.71 4.46 -7.03
C LEU A 299 14.53 5.73 -6.79
N LEU A 300 15.85 5.57 -6.68
CA LEU A 300 16.78 6.67 -6.42
C LEU A 300 17.68 6.91 -7.63
N ASP A 301 17.71 8.16 -8.11
CA ASP A 301 18.59 8.65 -9.18
C ASP A 301 19.66 9.60 -8.60
N GLU A 302 20.81 9.68 -9.28
CA GLU A 302 21.87 10.63 -8.95
C GLU A 302 22.39 10.57 -7.49
N MET A 303 22.96 9.41 -7.13
CA MET A 303 23.70 9.26 -5.87
C MET A 303 25.14 9.85 -5.95
N GLU A 304 25.38 10.73 -6.90
CA GLU A 304 26.72 11.13 -7.36
C GLU A 304 27.33 12.34 -6.65
N SER A 305 26.60 13.02 -5.74
CA SER A 305 27.17 14.22 -5.14
C SER A 305 28.32 13.86 -4.18
N ASP A 306 29.51 14.15 -4.63
CA ASP A 306 30.78 14.01 -3.91
C ASP A 306 30.84 14.73 -2.56
N THR A 307 29.88 15.59 -2.29
CA THR A 307 29.89 16.54 -1.19
C THR A 307 29.03 16.16 0.00
N ASP A 308 28.14 15.14 -0.12
CA ASP A 308 27.21 14.81 0.96
C ASP A 308 27.45 13.39 1.55
N VAL A 309 28.59 13.24 2.24
CA VAL A 309 28.95 12.03 3.01
C VAL A 309 27.82 11.65 3.99
N GLU A 310 27.16 12.64 4.57
CA GLU A 310 26.07 12.43 5.51
C GLU A 310 24.83 11.83 4.84
N ARG A 311 24.53 12.20 3.60
CA ARG A 311 23.44 11.62 2.81
C ARG A 311 23.68 10.15 2.51
N VAL A 312 24.88 9.80 2.08
CA VAL A 312 25.27 8.40 1.83
C VAL A 312 25.20 7.59 3.12
N ARG A 313 25.71 8.12 4.24
CA ARG A 313 25.63 7.47 5.55
C ARG A 313 24.20 7.19 5.97
N ARG A 314 23.29 8.17 5.81
CA ARG A 314 21.87 8.03 6.15
C ARG A 314 21.18 6.97 5.29
N LEU A 315 21.52 6.89 4.01
CA LEU A 315 20.99 5.84 3.13
C LEU A 315 21.50 4.45 3.56
N GLN A 316 22.78 4.33 3.91
CA GLN A 316 23.33 3.08 4.43
C GLN A 316 22.59 2.63 5.71
N GLU A 317 22.33 3.55 6.64
CA GLU A 317 21.53 3.28 7.85
C GLU A 317 20.10 2.79 7.49
N LEU A 318 19.46 3.43 6.52
CA LEU A 318 18.12 3.03 6.06
C LEU A 318 18.10 1.65 5.43
N ILE A 319 19.10 1.31 4.59
CA ILE A 319 19.24 -0.02 4.00
C ILE A 319 19.38 -1.09 5.09
N LEU A 320 20.16 -0.81 6.14
CA LEU A 320 20.29 -1.72 7.28
C LEU A 320 18.95 -1.98 7.95
N LEU A 321 18.19 -0.92 8.23
CA LEU A 321 16.87 -1.02 8.86
C LEU A 321 15.86 -1.77 8.00
N LEU A 322 15.84 -1.52 6.69
CA LEU A 322 14.93 -2.19 5.76
C LEU A 322 15.28 -3.66 5.51
N SER A 323 16.56 -4.04 5.69
CA SER A 323 17.01 -5.41 5.44
C SER A 323 16.79 -6.35 6.61
N ASP A 324 16.63 -5.84 7.81
CA ASP A 324 16.44 -6.66 9.02
C ASP A 324 14.93 -6.77 9.29
N ASP A 325 14.36 -7.98 9.21
CA ASP A 325 12.95 -8.25 9.50
C ASP A 325 12.64 -7.91 10.96
N GLY A 326 11.79 -6.91 11.20
CA GLY A 326 11.46 -6.39 12.52
C GLY A 326 12.46 -5.38 13.09
N ALA A 327 13.38 -4.85 12.27
CA ALA A 327 14.21 -3.74 12.69
C ALA A 327 13.39 -2.44 12.75
N THR A 328 13.43 -1.80 13.90
CA THR A 328 12.67 -0.59 14.15
C THR A 328 13.55 0.65 14.01
N GLY A 329 13.06 1.64 13.26
CA GLY A 329 13.61 3.00 13.24
C GLY A 329 12.81 3.89 14.18
N GLY A 330 13.43 4.90 14.81
CA GLY A 330 12.64 5.75 15.67
C GLY A 330 13.23 7.13 15.96
N ARG A 331 12.35 8.13 15.93
CA ARG A 331 12.52 9.43 16.58
C ARG A 331 11.55 9.52 17.74
N PHE A 332 12.03 9.97 18.91
CA PHE A 332 11.18 10.27 20.07
C PHE A 332 10.37 9.07 20.61
N HIS A 333 11.03 7.99 21.02
CA HIS A 333 10.43 6.86 21.76
C HIS A 333 9.32 6.07 21.03
N ARG A 334 9.26 6.11 19.71
CA ARG A 334 8.42 5.20 18.92
C ARG A 334 9.31 4.31 18.08
N GLU A 335 9.20 3.03 18.30
CA GLU A 335 9.68 2.01 17.36
C GLU A 335 8.76 2.04 16.15
N ILE A 336 9.32 2.21 14.96
CA ILE A 336 8.57 2.26 13.71
C ILE A 336 9.17 1.21 12.80
N ASP A 337 8.35 0.23 12.42
CA ASP A 337 8.74 -0.75 11.41
C ASP A 337 8.84 -0.07 10.05
N LEU A 338 9.90 -0.35 9.31
CA LEU A 338 10.14 0.18 7.99
C LEU A 338 9.93 -0.89 6.93
N HIS A 339 9.23 -0.54 5.86
CA HIS A 339 8.77 -1.47 4.83
C HIS A 339 9.18 -1.02 3.43
N GLY A 340 9.46 -1.99 2.54
CA GLY A 340 9.75 -1.72 1.15
C GLY A 340 11.18 -2.03 0.72
N VAL A 341 11.48 -1.78 -0.54
CA VAL A 341 12.74 -2.11 -1.21
C VAL A 341 13.31 -0.89 -1.91
N ILE A 342 14.63 -0.83 -2.02
CA ILE A 342 15.32 0.29 -2.67
C ILE A 342 16.04 -0.20 -3.93
N THR A 343 15.79 0.47 -5.06
CA THR A 343 16.58 0.36 -6.28
C THR A 343 17.28 1.69 -6.54
N MET A 344 18.59 1.67 -6.53
CA MET A 344 19.47 2.82 -6.73
C MET A 344 20.20 2.73 -8.04
N VAL A 345 20.37 3.83 -8.74
CA VAL A 345 21.20 3.93 -9.93
C VAL A 345 22.14 5.12 -9.81
N ALA A 346 23.43 4.88 -9.90
CA ALA A 346 24.45 5.94 -9.77
C ALA A 346 25.76 5.60 -10.44
N THR A 347 26.59 6.62 -10.66
CA THR A 347 28.00 6.47 -11.00
C THR A 347 28.78 6.10 -9.73
N ILE A 348 29.83 5.35 -9.85
CA ILE A 348 30.55 4.57 -8.87
C ILE A 348 30.99 5.30 -7.58
N ARG A 349 30.86 4.60 -6.43
CA ARG A 349 31.77 4.70 -5.30
C ARG A 349 31.97 3.37 -4.58
N ASP A 350 33.20 3.03 -4.28
CA ASP A 350 33.59 1.82 -3.53
C ASP A 350 33.60 2.00 -1.99
N ASP A 351 33.16 3.15 -1.48
CA ASP A 351 33.22 3.52 -0.05
C ASP A 351 32.09 2.93 0.82
N TRP A 352 31.34 1.99 0.28
CA TRP A 352 30.29 1.31 1.04
C TRP A 352 30.88 0.34 2.06
N LYS A 353 30.41 0.44 3.32
CA LYS A 353 30.80 -0.48 4.38
C LYS A 353 30.49 -1.93 4.00
N ALA A 354 31.32 -2.88 4.40
CA ALA A 354 31.13 -4.31 4.13
C ALA A 354 29.73 -4.81 4.55
N THR A 355 29.19 -4.28 5.64
CA THR A 355 27.83 -4.58 6.12
C THR A 355 26.73 -4.18 5.14
N ILE A 356 26.94 -3.13 4.35
CA ILE A 356 26.01 -2.69 3.31
C ILE A 356 26.19 -3.53 2.05
N LYS A 357 27.45 -3.77 1.66
CA LYS A 357 27.76 -4.61 0.49
C LYS A 357 27.11 -6.00 0.59
N SER A 358 26.94 -6.53 1.82
CA SER A 358 26.24 -7.81 2.04
C SER A 358 24.72 -7.74 1.99
N ARG A 359 24.11 -6.56 1.80
CA ARG A 359 22.66 -6.33 1.76
C ARG A 359 22.16 -5.73 0.45
N VAL A 360 23.09 -5.39 -0.44
CA VAL A 360 22.78 -4.74 -1.71
C VAL A 360 23.45 -5.55 -2.82
N VAL A 361 22.67 -5.92 -3.84
CA VAL A 361 23.24 -6.50 -5.05
C VAL A 361 23.76 -5.37 -5.93
N VAL A 362 25.04 -5.43 -6.26
CA VAL A 362 25.66 -4.49 -7.19
C VAL A 362 25.61 -5.09 -8.60
N LEU A 363 24.96 -4.39 -9.51
CA LEU A 363 24.81 -4.76 -10.91
C LEU A 363 25.47 -3.67 -11.75
N GLU A 364 26.15 -4.04 -12.80
CA GLU A 364 26.96 -3.08 -13.57
C GLU A 364 26.46 -2.89 -14.99
N LEU A 365 26.39 -1.61 -15.39
CA LEU A 365 26.19 -1.21 -16.77
C LEU A 365 27.49 -0.64 -17.35
N ARG A 366 27.67 -0.83 -18.64
CA ARG A 366 28.69 -0.15 -19.46
C ARG A 366 28.05 0.99 -20.27
N PRO A 367 28.86 1.90 -20.80
CA PRO A 367 28.38 2.89 -21.78
C PRO A 367 27.69 2.19 -22.95
N LEU A 368 26.58 2.73 -23.43
CA LEU A 368 25.83 2.15 -24.55
C LEU A 368 26.67 2.14 -25.85
N ASN A 369 27.55 3.10 -26.05
CA ASN A 369 28.43 3.20 -27.23
C ASN A 369 29.56 2.17 -27.25
N ASP A 370 29.83 1.46 -26.15
CA ASP A 370 30.85 0.41 -26.07
C ASP A 370 30.36 -0.93 -26.66
N ARG A 371 29.21 -0.94 -27.29
CA ARG A 371 28.55 -2.11 -27.87
C ARG A 371 28.40 -1.92 -29.40
N PRO A 372 29.44 -2.17 -30.19
CA PRO A 372 29.44 -1.83 -31.61
C PRO A 372 28.39 -2.57 -32.44
N ASP A 373 28.09 -3.82 -32.05
CA ASP A 373 27.11 -4.67 -32.74
C ASP A 373 25.64 -4.37 -32.34
N HIS A 374 25.42 -3.48 -31.41
CA HIS A 374 24.08 -3.11 -30.93
C HIS A 374 24.06 -1.61 -30.57
N PRO A 375 23.93 -0.75 -31.58
CA PRO A 375 23.89 0.68 -31.32
C PRO A 375 22.70 1.07 -30.43
N PRO A 376 22.83 2.14 -29.65
CA PRO A 376 21.72 2.61 -28.79
C PRO A 376 20.43 2.80 -29.58
N ALA A 377 19.33 2.29 -29.04
CA ALA A 377 18.01 2.44 -29.66
C ALA A 377 17.63 3.92 -29.82
N PRO A 378 16.95 4.31 -30.89
CA PRO A 378 16.40 5.64 -31.07
C PRO A 378 15.49 6.05 -29.91
N THR A 379 15.41 7.35 -29.62
CA THR A 379 14.58 7.88 -28.54
C THR A 379 13.11 7.47 -28.68
N GLU A 380 12.58 7.42 -29.88
CA GLU A 380 11.21 6.99 -30.19
C GLU A 380 10.98 5.53 -29.78
N THR A 381 11.92 4.65 -30.08
CA THR A 381 11.88 3.24 -29.69
C THR A 381 11.89 3.11 -28.17
N ILE A 382 12.76 3.82 -27.49
CA ILE A 382 12.83 3.83 -26.02
C ILE A 382 11.52 4.35 -25.40
N ASN A 383 10.93 5.40 -25.94
CA ASN A 383 9.66 5.91 -25.45
C ASN A 383 8.53 4.89 -25.65
N ALA A 384 8.45 4.25 -26.80
CA ALA A 384 7.50 3.17 -27.07
C ALA A 384 7.66 1.99 -26.10
N MET A 385 8.90 1.60 -25.78
CA MET A 385 9.19 0.58 -24.75
C MET A 385 8.69 1.00 -23.36
N ILE A 386 8.88 2.26 -22.99
CA ILE A 386 8.40 2.79 -21.68
C ILE A 386 6.86 2.79 -21.63
N GLU A 387 6.20 3.19 -22.71
CA GLU A 387 4.73 3.12 -22.82
C GLU A 387 4.24 1.68 -22.71
N LYS A 388 4.88 0.75 -23.43
CA LYS A 388 4.54 -0.66 -23.36
C LYS A 388 4.80 -1.25 -21.98
N ALA A 389 5.86 -0.85 -21.29
CA ALA A 389 6.14 -1.24 -19.91
C ALA A 389 5.01 -0.79 -18.95
N ALA A 390 4.46 0.41 -19.14
CA ALA A 390 3.32 0.90 -18.36
C ALA A 390 2.05 0.07 -18.61
N GLU A 391 1.80 -0.36 -19.84
CA GLU A 391 0.67 -1.24 -20.20
C GLU A 391 0.80 -2.65 -19.58
N LEU A 392 2.03 -3.17 -19.53
CA LEU A 392 2.34 -4.50 -18.96
C LEU A 392 2.33 -4.50 -17.42
N SER A 393 2.52 -3.34 -16.78
CA SER A 393 2.64 -3.20 -15.32
C SER A 393 1.54 -3.91 -14.53
N PRO A 394 0.24 -3.73 -14.80
CA PRO A 394 -0.80 -4.40 -14.03
C PRO A 394 -0.74 -5.93 -14.15
N GLN A 395 -0.40 -6.46 -15.33
CA GLN A 395 -0.31 -7.89 -15.60
C GLN A 395 0.89 -8.52 -14.91
N LEU A 396 2.06 -7.86 -14.97
CA LEU A 396 3.27 -8.28 -14.27
C LEU A 396 3.03 -8.36 -12.75
N ARG A 397 2.43 -7.33 -12.18
CA ARG A 397 2.14 -7.27 -10.75
C ARG A 397 1.14 -8.35 -10.33
N ALA A 398 0.10 -8.59 -11.11
CA ALA A 398 -0.85 -9.67 -10.86
C ALA A 398 -0.15 -11.04 -10.91
N ARG A 399 0.74 -11.27 -11.90
CA ARG A 399 1.55 -12.49 -12.01
C ARG A 399 2.45 -12.68 -10.78
N ALA A 400 3.11 -11.62 -10.30
CA ALA A 400 3.98 -11.70 -9.14
C ALA A 400 3.20 -12.11 -7.87
N ILE A 401 2.01 -11.58 -7.67
CA ILE A 401 1.19 -11.88 -6.50
C ILE A 401 0.57 -13.28 -6.60
N GLU A 402 0.02 -13.64 -7.74
CA GLU A 402 -0.61 -14.95 -7.95
C GLU A 402 0.41 -16.09 -7.80
N ARG A 403 1.62 -15.90 -8.31
CA ARG A 403 2.70 -16.88 -8.23
C ARG A 403 3.51 -16.81 -6.93
N TRP A 404 3.03 -16.14 -5.93
CA TRP A 404 3.67 -16.08 -4.62
C TRP A 404 4.02 -17.47 -4.02
N PRO A 405 3.13 -18.48 -4.07
CA PRO A 405 3.48 -19.82 -3.57
C PRO A 405 4.67 -20.45 -4.33
N LEU A 406 4.67 -20.37 -5.66
CA LEU A 406 5.77 -20.86 -6.49
C LEU A 406 7.08 -20.13 -6.23
N PHE A 407 7.00 -18.79 -6.05
CA PHE A 407 8.18 -18.00 -5.66
C PHE A 407 8.78 -18.49 -4.34
N GLN A 408 7.95 -18.80 -3.35
CA GLN A 408 8.43 -19.33 -2.06
C GLN A 408 9.07 -20.71 -2.19
N GLU A 409 8.53 -21.60 -3.04
CA GLU A 409 9.11 -22.90 -3.33
C GLU A 409 10.46 -22.76 -4.03
N ASN A 410 10.53 -21.97 -5.10
CA ASN A 410 11.77 -21.68 -5.79
C ASN A 410 12.82 -21.09 -4.85
N LEU A 411 12.42 -20.15 -3.99
CA LEU A 411 13.32 -19.54 -3.03
C LEU A 411 13.95 -20.58 -2.08
N LYS A 412 13.17 -21.54 -1.58
CA LYS A 412 13.68 -22.62 -0.73
C LYS A 412 14.74 -23.45 -1.46
N LEU A 413 14.46 -23.84 -2.72
CA LEU A 413 15.37 -24.64 -3.54
C LEU A 413 16.66 -23.89 -3.86
N VAL A 414 16.54 -22.64 -4.30
CA VAL A 414 17.70 -21.81 -4.67
C VAL A 414 18.58 -21.51 -3.45
N ARG A 415 17.97 -21.16 -2.29
CA ARG A 415 18.71 -20.94 -1.05
C ARG A 415 19.50 -22.17 -0.62
N ALA A 416 18.87 -23.35 -0.65
CA ALA A 416 19.55 -24.61 -0.33
C ALA A 416 20.74 -24.82 -1.28
N ARG A 417 20.56 -24.58 -2.57
CA ARG A 417 21.62 -24.75 -3.56
C ARG A 417 22.80 -23.79 -3.38
N ILE A 418 22.53 -22.52 -3.05
CA ILE A 418 23.58 -21.54 -2.76
C ILE A 418 24.42 -21.98 -1.56
N LEU A 419 23.77 -22.47 -0.48
CA LEU A 419 24.47 -22.95 0.71
C LEU A 419 25.32 -24.21 0.40
N GLU A 420 24.80 -25.15 -0.39
CA GLU A 420 25.54 -26.33 -0.85
C GLU A 420 26.80 -25.95 -1.65
N LEU A 421 26.73 -24.87 -2.43
CA LEU A 421 27.86 -24.33 -3.19
C LEU A 421 28.86 -23.54 -2.33
N GLY A 422 28.64 -23.47 -1.01
CA GLY A 422 29.53 -22.76 -0.08
C GLY A 422 29.21 -21.28 0.09
N GLY A 423 28.08 -20.79 -0.41
CA GLY A 423 27.60 -19.43 -0.16
C GLY A 423 27.20 -19.21 1.30
N THR A 424 27.24 -17.97 1.75
CA THR A 424 26.78 -17.61 3.10
C THR A 424 25.24 -17.58 3.19
N PRO A 425 24.64 -17.64 4.39
CA PRO A 425 23.19 -17.43 4.54
C PRO A 425 22.70 -16.11 3.92
N ARG A 426 23.50 -15.06 3.96
CA ARG A 426 23.17 -13.77 3.34
C ARG A 426 23.18 -13.82 1.82
N ASP A 427 24.16 -14.52 1.24
CA ASP A 427 24.18 -14.74 -0.21
C ASP A 427 22.93 -15.53 -0.63
N ALA A 428 22.55 -16.54 0.16
CA ALA A 428 21.37 -17.33 -0.08
C ALA A 428 20.07 -16.48 0.04
N ASP A 429 20.00 -15.56 0.99
CA ASP A 429 18.87 -14.64 1.10
C ASP A 429 18.84 -13.65 -0.07
N GLN A 430 19.96 -13.03 -0.39
CA GLN A 430 20.05 -11.97 -1.40
C GLN A 430 19.88 -12.51 -2.81
N LEU A 431 20.76 -13.40 -3.24
CA LEU A 431 20.74 -13.98 -4.59
C LEU A 431 19.54 -14.93 -4.73
N GLY A 432 19.16 -15.62 -3.66
CA GLY A 432 18.02 -16.52 -3.66
C GLY A 432 16.72 -15.83 -4.06
N HIS A 433 16.43 -14.65 -3.54
CA HIS A 433 15.25 -13.88 -3.92
C HIS A 433 15.28 -13.44 -5.38
N LEU A 434 16.45 -12.97 -5.86
CA LEU A 434 16.58 -12.52 -7.23
C LEU A 434 16.44 -13.68 -8.22
N LEU A 435 17.10 -14.81 -7.97
CA LEU A 435 17.02 -15.99 -8.83
C LEU A 435 15.64 -16.64 -8.81
N ALA A 436 15.00 -16.72 -7.64
CA ALA A 436 13.61 -17.20 -7.55
C ALA A 436 12.64 -16.28 -8.31
N GLY A 437 12.83 -14.95 -8.21
CA GLY A 437 12.07 -13.98 -8.98
C GLY A 437 12.27 -14.10 -10.48
N TRP A 438 13.51 -14.26 -10.91
CA TRP A 438 13.85 -14.50 -12.31
C TRP A 438 13.18 -15.78 -12.84
N ALA A 439 13.26 -16.89 -12.10
CA ALA A 439 12.62 -18.15 -12.48
C ALA A 439 11.09 -17.97 -12.62
N CYS A 440 10.43 -17.25 -11.71
CA CYS A 440 8.99 -16.96 -11.80
C CYS A 440 8.64 -16.01 -12.98
N MET A 441 9.59 -15.18 -13.43
CA MET A 441 9.41 -14.31 -14.59
C MET A 441 9.48 -15.09 -15.92
N THR A 442 10.44 -16.02 -16.01
CA THR A 442 10.87 -16.67 -17.27
C THR A 442 10.41 -18.12 -17.42
N SER A 443 9.75 -18.70 -16.42
CA SER A 443 9.24 -20.08 -16.43
C SER A 443 7.79 -20.14 -15.96
N ASP A 444 7.05 -21.17 -16.37
CA ASP A 444 5.71 -21.49 -15.87
C ASP A 444 5.76 -22.47 -14.71
#